data_1f4becfb9f52089d616475410ede1865
#
_entry.id   1f4becfb9f52089d616475410ede1865
#
_cell.length_a   1.000
_cell.length_b   1.000
_cell.length_c   1.000
_cell.angle_alpha   90.00
_cell.angle_beta   90.00
_cell.angle_gamma   90.00
#
_symmetry.space_group_name_H-M   'P 1'
#
loop_
_entity.id
_entity.type
_entity.pdbx_description
1 polymer ?
#
loop_
_entity_poly.entity_id
_entity_poly.type
_entity_poly.pdbx_seq_one_letter_code
_entity_poly.pdbx_strand_id
1 'polypeptide(L)'
;MNQILRLLLNAVAVFILAHILNGVSVDSYVTAIVVALVLAILNLLIKPILVILTLPATILTLGLFLFVINGLIILLADKFIDGFAVSSIWTAVLFSILLSILQSILQSLLKTDKKSE
;
A
#
# COMPACT_ATOMS: atom_id res chain seq x y z
N MET A 1 7.75 14.57 9.16
CA MET A 1 8.47 13.30 8.84
C MET A 1 9.03 13.42 7.43
N ASN A 2 10.29 13.07 7.22
CA ASN A 2 10.83 13.22 5.88
C ASN A 2 10.42 12.06 4.96
N GLN A 3 10.55 12.28 3.66
CA GLN A 3 10.07 11.33 2.65
C GLN A 3 10.82 10.01 2.67
N ILE A 4 12.12 10.07 2.96
CA ILE A 4 12.94 8.86 3.00
C ILE A 4 12.52 7.97 4.16
N LEU A 5 12.28 8.56 5.33
CA LEU A 5 11.82 7.81 6.49
C LEU A 5 10.46 7.16 6.23
N ARG A 6 9.56 7.90 5.59
CA ARG A 6 8.26 7.39 5.19
C ARG A 6 8.37 6.17 4.29
N LEU A 7 9.24 6.28 3.28
CA LEU A 7 9.46 5.19 2.36
C LEU A 7 9.99 3.95 3.07
N LEU A 8 10.93 4.13 3.99
CA LEU A 8 11.48 3.01 4.75
C LEU A 8 10.43 2.36 5.66
N LEU A 9 9.59 3.18 6.30
CA LEU A 9 8.49 2.65 7.11
C LEU A 9 7.48 1.87 6.27
N ASN A 10 7.17 2.38 5.09
CA ASN A 10 6.26 1.68 4.19
C ASN A 10 6.88 0.36 3.73
N ALA A 11 8.18 0.33 3.47
CA ALA A 11 8.86 -0.90 3.11
C ALA A 11 8.83 -1.93 4.24
N VAL A 12 9.00 -1.49 5.48
CA VAL A 12 8.87 -2.37 6.65
C VAL A 12 7.46 -2.95 6.71
N ALA A 13 6.44 -2.11 6.52
CA ALA A 13 5.06 -2.57 6.54
C ALA A 13 4.78 -3.59 5.45
N VAL A 14 5.27 -3.34 4.23
CA VAL A 14 5.11 -4.29 3.12
C VAL A 14 5.78 -5.62 3.46
N PHE A 15 6.99 -5.56 4.00
CA PHE A 15 7.75 -6.76 4.33
C PHE A 15 7.06 -7.59 5.41
N ILE A 16 6.55 -6.93 6.46
CA ILE A 16 5.83 -7.60 7.55
C ILE A 16 4.57 -8.28 7.00
N LEU A 17 3.79 -7.57 6.19
CA LEU A 17 2.54 -8.13 5.67
C LEU A 17 2.79 -9.28 4.70
N ALA A 18 3.88 -9.24 3.94
CA ALA A 18 4.23 -10.33 3.05
C ALA A 18 4.53 -11.62 3.81
N HIS A 19 4.99 -11.50 5.05
CA HIS A 19 5.24 -12.67 5.89
C HIS A 19 4.00 -13.18 6.59
N ILE A 20 2.99 -12.32 6.79
CA ILE A 20 1.76 -12.67 7.49
C ILE A 20 0.70 -13.20 6.53
N LEU A 21 0.54 -12.55 5.37
CA LEU A 21 -0.50 -12.91 4.41
C LEU A 21 -0.02 -13.98 3.45
N ASN A 22 -0.83 -15.04 3.29
CA ASN A 22 -0.50 -16.15 2.39
C ASN A 22 -0.76 -15.68 0.98
N GLY A 23 -0.98 -14.93 0.38
CA GLY A 23 -1.19 -14.55 -1.03
C GLY A 23 -0.26 -13.45 -1.50
N VAL A 24 0.63 -13.02 -0.61
CA VAL A 24 1.58 -11.95 -0.94
C VAL A 24 2.98 -12.47 -0.69
N SER A 25 3.86 -12.29 -1.66
CA SER A 25 5.25 -12.68 -1.49
C SER A 25 6.18 -11.55 -1.95
N VAL A 26 7.27 -11.39 -1.22
CA VAL A 26 8.32 -10.41 -1.49
C VAL A 26 9.65 -11.12 -1.29
N ASP A 27 10.51 -11.11 -2.29
CA ASP A 27 11.75 -11.89 -2.28
C ASP A 27 12.74 -11.43 -1.21
N SER A 28 12.80 -10.12 -0.94
CA SER A 28 13.80 -9.58 -0.02
C SER A 28 13.34 -8.22 0.48
N TYR A 29 14.06 -7.70 1.48
CA TYR A 29 13.76 -6.36 1.99
C TYR A 29 14.01 -5.28 0.92
N VAL A 30 15.01 -5.48 0.07
CA VAL A 30 15.26 -4.56 -1.04
C VAL A 30 14.05 -4.52 -1.98
N THR A 31 13.48 -5.69 -2.29
CA THR A 31 12.26 -5.75 -3.10
C THR A 31 11.11 -5.01 -2.40
N ALA A 32 11.00 -5.12 -1.07
CA ALA A 32 9.98 -4.39 -0.33
C ALA A 32 10.14 -2.87 -0.46
N ILE A 33 11.39 -2.38 -0.48
CA ILE A 33 11.65 -0.96 -0.71
C ILE A 33 11.19 -0.55 -2.11
N VAL A 34 11.49 -1.37 -3.12
CA VAL A 34 11.04 -1.12 -4.49
C VAL A 34 9.51 -1.11 -4.57
N VAL A 35 8.86 -2.05 -3.89
CA VAL A 35 7.39 -2.09 -3.84
C VAL A 35 6.85 -0.79 -3.24
N ALA A 36 7.41 -0.35 -2.11
CA ALA A 36 6.96 0.87 -1.46
C ALA A 36 7.14 2.08 -2.38
N LEU A 37 8.26 2.16 -3.09
CA LEU A 37 8.52 3.25 -4.02
C LEU A 37 7.54 3.24 -5.20
N VAL A 38 7.32 2.07 -5.81
CA VAL A 38 6.40 1.95 -6.93
C VAL A 38 4.98 2.28 -6.49
N LEU A 39 4.56 1.79 -5.31
CA LEU A 39 3.23 2.11 -4.78
C LEU A 39 3.08 3.62 -4.55
N ALA A 40 4.11 4.28 -4.04
CA ALA A 40 4.06 5.73 -3.84
C ALA A 40 3.84 6.47 -5.17
N ILE A 41 4.55 6.04 -6.22
CA ILE A 41 4.41 6.64 -7.55
C ILE A 41 3.03 6.37 -8.13
N LEU A 42 2.55 5.13 -8.05
CA LEU A 42 1.23 4.78 -8.57
C LEU A 42 0.13 5.52 -7.82
N ASN A 43 0.24 5.64 -6.51
CA ASN A 43 -0.74 6.39 -5.73
C ASN A 43 -0.72 7.88 -6.09
N LEU A 44 0.42 8.42 -6.43
CA LEU A 44 0.52 9.83 -6.79
C LEU A 44 -0.03 10.11 -8.18
N LEU A 45 0.26 9.24 -9.16
CA LEU A 45 -0.04 9.51 -10.57
C LEU A 45 -1.31 8.83 -11.07
N ILE A 46 -1.53 7.60 -10.69
CA ILE A 46 -2.61 6.77 -11.26
C ILE A 46 -3.87 6.84 -10.41
N LYS A 47 -3.74 6.79 -9.10
CA LYS A 47 -4.90 6.73 -8.21
C LYS A 47 -5.86 7.91 -8.38
N PRO A 48 -5.41 9.18 -8.49
CA PRO A 48 -6.36 10.27 -8.68
C PRO A 48 -7.22 10.10 -9.93
N ILE A 49 -6.63 9.59 -11.00
CA ILE A 49 -7.36 9.36 -12.25
C ILE A 49 -8.42 8.28 -12.05
N LEU A 50 -8.05 7.17 -11.41
CA LEU A 50 -8.99 6.08 -11.15
C LEU A 50 -10.12 6.51 -10.23
N VAL A 51 -9.82 7.31 -9.21
CA VAL A 51 -10.85 7.80 -8.28
C VAL A 51 -11.87 8.65 -9.02
N ILE A 52 -11.42 9.56 -9.89
CA ILE A 52 -12.32 10.43 -10.63
C ILE A 52 -13.18 9.61 -11.59
N LEU A 53 -12.59 8.67 -12.32
CA LEU A 53 -13.33 7.87 -13.31
C LEU A 53 -14.37 6.95 -12.65
N THR A 54 -14.13 6.54 -11.41
CA THR A 54 -15.03 5.62 -10.72
C THR A 54 -15.90 6.33 -9.69
N LEU A 55 -15.96 7.66 -9.72
CA LEU A 55 -16.70 8.43 -8.73
C LEU A 55 -18.16 7.99 -8.59
N PRO A 56 -18.92 7.73 -9.67
CA PRO A 56 -20.30 7.24 -9.51
C PRO A 56 -20.37 5.93 -8.72
N ALA A 57 -19.48 4.97 -8.99
CA ALA A 57 -19.46 3.71 -8.27
C ALA A 57 -19.04 3.92 -6.80
N THR A 58 -18.10 4.83 -6.57
CA THR A 58 -17.66 5.16 -5.22
C THR A 58 -18.81 5.72 -4.39
N ILE A 59 -19.61 6.62 -4.97
CA ILE A 59 -20.75 7.18 -4.30
C ILE A 59 -21.79 6.10 -3.99
N LEU A 60 -22.10 5.25 -4.96
CA LEU A 60 -23.08 4.18 -4.77
C LEU A 60 -22.67 3.20 -3.68
N THR A 61 -21.40 2.96 -3.50
CA THR A 61 -20.91 2.03 -2.49
C THR A 61 -20.52 2.71 -1.17
N LEU A 62 -20.81 4.02 -1.02
CA LEU A 62 -20.47 4.78 0.17
C LEU A 62 -18.99 4.77 0.48
N GLY A 63 -18.17 4.77 -0.58
CA GLY A 63 -16.72 4.83 -0.45
C GLY A 63 -16.01 3.49 -0.42
N LEU A 64 -16.76 2.37 -0.34
CA LEU A 64 -16.13 1.05 -0.31
C LEU A 64 -15.36 0.74 -1.60
N PHE A 65 -15.77 1.34 -2.70
CA PHE A 65 -15.08 1.13 -3.97
C PHE A 65 -13.63 1.61 -3.93
N LEU A 66 -13.30 2.52 -3.03
CA LEU A 66 -11.92 2.97 -2.87
C LEU A 66 -10.99 1.82 -2.47
N PHE A 67 -11.48 0.84 -1.72
CA PHE A 67 -10.66 -0.33 -1.40
C PHE A 67 -10.38 -1.18 -2.62
N VAL A 68 -11.33 -1.26 -3.56
CA VAL A 68 -11.10 -1.94 -4.84
C VAL A 68 -10.01 -1.22 -5.64
N ILE A 69 -10.05 0.10 -5.68
CA ILE A 69 -9.02 0.90 -6.35
C ILE A 69 -7.64 0.64 -5.73
N ASN A 70 -7.56 0.62 -4.41
CA ASN A 70 -6.31 0.33 -3.73
C ASN A 70 -5.80 -1.08 -4.08
N GLY A 71 -6.70 -2.06 -4.16
CA GLY A 71 -6.33 -3.40 -4.58
C GLY A 71 -5.81 -3.45 -6.01
N LEU A 72 -6.43 -2.69 -6.91
CA LEU A 72 -5.97 -2.62 -8.30
C LEU A 72 -4.57 -2.03 -8.39
N ILE A 73 -4.28 -1.02 -7.59
CA ILE A 73 -2.94 -0.42 -7.56
C ILE A 73 -1.91 -1.43 -7.07
N ILE A 74 -2.24 -2.22 -6.05
CA ILE A 74 -1.36 -3.28 -5.56
C ILE A 74 -1.10 -4.32 -6.67
N LEU A 75 -2.14 -4.73 -7.39
CA LEU A 75 -1.97 -5.67 -8.50
C LEU A 75 -1.14 -5.08 -9.63
N LEU A 76 -1.29 -3.80 -9.88
CA LEU A 76 -0.48 -3.14 -10.89
C LEU A 76 1.00 -3.14 -10.50
N ALA A 77 1.28 -2.91 -9.23
CA ALA A 77 2.65 -2.98 -8.72
C ALA A 77 3.23 -4.39 -8.90
N ASP A 78 2.42 -5.43 -8.67
CA ASP A 78 2.82 -6.82 -8.90
C ASP A 78 3.36 -7.00 -10.33
N LYS A 79 2.68 -6.42 -11.31
CA LYS A 79 3.08 -6.56 -12.71
C LYS A 79 4.39 -5.86 -13.04
N PHE A 80 4.73 -4.82 -12.32
CA PHE A 80 5.94 -4.04 -12.60
C PHE A 80 7.17 -4.53 -11.85
N ILE A 81 6.98 -5.33 -10.81
CA ILE A 81 8.07 -5.68 -9.90
C ILE A 81 8.26 -7.18 -9.89
N ASP A 82 9.42 -7.64 -10.33
CA ASP A 82 9.81 -9.03 -10.15
C ASP A 82 10.09 -9.26 -8.66
N GLY A 83 9.63 -10.37 -8.12
CA GLY A 83 9.83 -10.67 -6.71
C GLY A 83 8.73 -10.19 -5.79
N PHE A 84 7.72 -9.51 -6.32
CA PHE A 84 6.52 -9.14 -5.59
C PHE A 84 5.32 -9.81 -6.27
N ALA A 85 4.60 -10.63 -5.53
CA ALA A 85 3.48 -11.37 -6.07
C ALA A 85 2.28 -11.29 -5.14
N VAL A 86 1.10 -11.10 -5.72
CA VAL A 86 -0.17 -11.06 -5.00
C VAL A 86 -1.14 -11.99 -5.73
N SER A 87 -1.76 -12.91 -5.01
CA SER A 87 -2.49 -14.00 -5.63
C SER A 87 -3.81 -13.60 -6.30
N SER A 88 -4.49 -12.56 -5.81
CA SER A 88 -5.79 -12.17 -6.34
C SER A 88 -6.15 -10.74 -5.93
N ILE A 89 -7.21 -10.21 -6.56
CA ILE A 89 -7.73 -8.88 -6.19
C ILE A 89 -8.18 -8.84 -4.72
N TRP A 90 -8.77 -9.90 -4.23
CA TRP A 90 -9.23 -9.94 -2.83
C TRP A 90 -8.07 -9.88 -1.86
N THR A 91 -7.00 -10.62 -2.16
CA THR A 91 -5.76 -10.53 -1.37
C THR A 91 -5.16 -9.14 -1.45
N ALA A 92 -5.18 -8.52 -2.64
CA ALA A 92 -4.68 -7.17 -2.82
C ALA A 92 -5.49 -6.16 -2.01
N VAL A 93 -6.81 -6.29 -1.99
CA VAL A 93 -7.67 -5.40 -1.19
C VAL A 93 -7.34 -5.57 0.30
N LEU A 94 -7.27 -6.80 0.76
CA LEU A 94 -6.93 -7.08 2.16
C LEU A 94 -5.54 -6.53 2.50
N PHE A 95 -4.57 -6.74 1.63
CA PHE A 95 -3.22 -6.21 1.80
C PHE A 95 -3.24 -4.69 1.93
N SER A 96 -4.00 -4.00 1.06
CA SER A 96 -4.04 -2.54 1.08
C SER A 96 -4.67 -2.01 2.37
N ILE A 97 -5.72 -2.67 2.87
CA ILE A 97 -6.36 -2.27 4.12
C ILE A 97 -5.38 -2.44 5.29
N LEU A 98 -4.77 -3.62 5.38
CA LEU A 98 -3.83 -3.89 6.46
C LEU A 98 -2.59 -3.00 6.35
N LEU A 99 -2.13 -2.73 5.14
CA LEU A 99 -1.01 -1.82 4.92
C LEU A 99 -1.34 -0.41 5.42
N SER A 100 -2.53 0.09 5.12
CA SER A 100 -2.96 1.40 5.58
C SER A 100 -3.01 1.47 7.10
N ILE A 101 -3.55 0.44 7.74
CA ILE A 101 -3.63 0.38 9.20
C ILE A 101 -2.21 0.36 9.79
N LEU A 102 -1.35 -0.49 9.26
CA LEU A 102 0.00 -0.63 9.78
C LEU A 102 0.82 0.65 9.56
N GLN A 103 0.68 1.29 8.40
CA GLN A 103 1.32 2.58 8.15
C GLN A 103 0.87 3.63 9.14
N SER A 104 -0.43 3.69 9.43
CA SER A 104 -0.96 4.64 10.38
C SER A 104 -0.40 4.42 11.78
N ILE A 105 -0.29 3.17 12.19
CA ILE A 105 0.27 2.83 13.50
C ILE A 105 1.74 3.24 13.57
N LEU A 106 2.54 2.89 12.57
CA LEU A 106 3.96 3.21 12.55
C LEU A 106 4.20 4.71 12.54
N GLN A 107 3.42 5.45 11.75
CA GLN A 107 3.56 6.91 11.70
C GLN A 107 3.14 7.56 13.01
N SER A 108 2.09 7.03 13.66
CA SER A 108 1.66 7.55 14.95
C SER A 108 2.73 7.37 16.03
N LEU A 109 3.38 6.21 16.05
CA LEU A 109 4.44 5.94 17.02
C LEU A 109 5.60 6.91 16.84
N LEU A 110 6.01 7.17 15.62
CA LEU A 110 7.09 8.13 15.34
C LEU A 110 6.68 9.55 15.68
N LYS A 111 5.44 9.90 15.37
CA LYS A 111 4.93 11.24 15.67
C LYS A 111 4.88 11.48 17.16
N THR A 112 4.48 10.46 17.92
CA THR A 112 4.44 10.54 19.39
C THR A 112 5.84 10.73 19.95
N ASP A 113 6.80 9.99 19.46
CA ASP A 113 8.21 10.14 19.88
C ASP A 113 8.70 11.56 19.60
N LYS A 114 8.37 12.09 18.43
CA LYS A 114 8.78 13.43 18.05
C LYS A 114 8.15 14.49 18.96
N LYS A 115 6.90 14.27 19.37
CA LYS A 115 6.19 15.21 20.25
C LYS A 115 6.72 15.21 21.66
N SER A 116 7.26 14.10 22.12
CA SER A 116 7.78 13.98 23.47
C SER A 116 9.14 14.70 23.65
N GLU A 117 9.76 15.07 22.55
CA GLU A 117 10.97 15.88 22.59
C GLU A 117 10.63 17.36 22.79
#